data_eae81d031da8210ec1fcaa590a367a5a
#
_entry.id   eae81d031da8210ec1fcaa590a367a5a
#
_cell.length_a   1.000
_cell.length_b   1.000
_cell.length_c   1.000
_cell.angle_alpha   90.00
_cell.angle_beta   90.00
_cell.angle_gamma   90.00
#
_symmetry.space_group_name_H-M   'P 1'
#
loop_
_entity.id
_entity.type
_entity.pdbx_description
1 polymer ?
#
loop_
_entity_poly.entity_id
_entity_poly.type
_entity_poly.pdbx_seq_one_letter_code
_entity_poly.pdbx_strand_id
1 'polypeptide(L)'
;MAENTAANHGEHFNESIVNEVILEDMKKNRIDHMKYLPDMEQLEESDVMDQVISAMNAYDYDKYTEADVRRALAHDNRTPEDFQALLSPAALPLLEEIAQAAQKETRKHFGNSVYMFTPIYIANYCENYCIYCGFNCHNKIRRAKLNAEEIDKEMAAIAKTGLQEILILTGESRAKSDVKYIGEACKIARKYFKVIGLEVYPMNSDEYAHLHECGADYVTVFQETYNSDKYE
;
A
#
# COMPACT_ATOMS: atom_id res chain seq x y z
N MET A 1 -4.39 -21.45 11.61
CA MET A 1 -4.30 -21.15 10.16
C MET A 1 -3.22 -20.14 9.82
N ALA A 2 -2.66 -19.40 10.77
CA ALA A 2 -1.54 -18.47 10.55
C ALA A 2 -0.17 -19.15 10.29
N GLU A 3 0.01 -20.40 10.71
CA GLU A 3 1.30 -21.10 10.56
C GLU A 3 1.63 -21.57 9.14
N ASN A 4 0.65 -21.65 8.24
CA ASN A 4 0.87 -22.13 6.87
C ASN A 4 1.19 -21.03 5.83
N THR A 5 1.03 -19.76 6.16
CA THR A 5 1.36 -18.65 5.25
C THR A 5 2.84 -18.26 5.30
N ALA A 6 3.46 -18.33 6.47
CA ALA A 6 4.87 -17.95 6.63
C ALA A 6 5.85 -19.03 6.07
N ALA A 7 5.50 -20.29 6.09
CA ALA A 7 6.35 -21.38 5.64
C ALA A 7 6.48 -21.47 4.09
N ASN A 8 5.52 -20.95 3.34
CA ASN A 8 5.54 -21.00 1.87
C ASN A 8 6.27 -19.81 1.21
N HIS A 9 6.60 -18.77 1.94
CA HIS A 9 7.30 -17.61 1.35
C HIS A 9 8.79 -17.85 1.05
N GLY A 10 9.43 -18.83 1.68
CA GLY A 10 10.87 -19.09 1.51
C GLY A 10 11.24 -20.07 0.40
N GLU A 11 10.34 -20.97 0.01
CA GLU A 11 10.66 -22.07 -0.91
C GLU A 11 10.23 -21.84 -2.37
N HIS A 12 9.40 -20.81 -2.63
CA HIS A 12 8.84 -20.58 -3.97
C HIS A 12 9.40 -19.37 -4.72
N PHE A 13 10.28 -18.59 -4.09
CA PHE A 13 11.07 -17.57 -4.78
C PHE A 13 12.41 -18.15 -5.27
N ASN A 14 12.34 -19.18 -6.10
CA ASN A 14 13.48 -19.57 -6.88
C ASN A 14 13.52 -18.68 -8.14
N GLU A 15 14.65 -18.02 -8.43
CA GLU A 15 14.87 -17.18 -9.62
C GLU A 15 14.47 -17.88 -10.93
N SER A 16 14.38 -19.23 -10.90
CA SER A 16 13.91 -20.03 -12.04
C SER A 16 12.39 -20.01 -12.26
N ILE A 17 11.58 -19.47 -11.33
CA ILE A 17 10.11 -19.46 -11.44
C ILE A 17 9.59 -18.16 -12.05
N VAL A 18 10.40 -17.11 -12.07
CA VAL A 18 10.18 -15.96 -12.95
C VAL A 18 10.67 -16.37 -14.34
N ASN A 19 9.97 -17.33 -14.92
CA ASN A 19 10.24 -17.87 -16.24
C ASN A 19 10.18 -16.71 -17.25
N GLU A 20 11.10 -16.69 -18.20
CA GLU A 20 11.02 -15.81 -19.38
C GLU A 20 9.63 -15.81 -19.99
N VAL A 21 8.92 -16.96 -19.93
CA VAL A 21 7.53 -17.14 -20.37
C VAL A 21 6.55 -16.30 -19.56
N ILE A 22 6.70 -16.21 -18.23
CA ILE A 22 5.83 -15.38 -17.38
C ILE A 22 6.11 -13.91 -17.68
N LEU A 23 7.37 -13.51 -17.78
CA LEU A 23 7.76 -12.15 -18.13
C LEU A 23 7.30 -11.76 -19.54
N GLU A 24 7.39 -12.68 -20.51
CA GLU A 24 6.87 -12.44 -21.85
C GLU A 24 5.33 -12.34 -21.88
N ASP A 25 4.65 -13.18 -21.10
CA ASP A 25 3.18 -13.12 -20.99
C ASP A 25 2.74 -11.83 -20.30
N MET A 26 3.43 -11.43 -19.24
CA MET A 26 3.23 -10.15 -18.57
C MET A 26 3.45 -8.96 -19.52
N LYS A 27 4.48 -9.01 -20.37
CA LYS A 27 4.74 -7.96 -21.37
C LYS A 27 3.67 -7.91 -22.46
N LYS A 28 3.19 -9.07 -22.92
CA LYS A 28 2.15 -9.18 -23.97
C LYS A 28 0.77 -8.78 -23.48
N ASN A 29 0.46 -9.10 -22.22
CA ASN A 29 -0.84 -8.86 -21.60
C ASN A 29 -0.81 -7.65 -20.66
N ARG A 30 0.23 -6.83 -20.74
CA ARG A 30 0.38 -5.63 -19.93
C ARG A 30 -0.84 -4.74 -20.10
N ILE A 31 -1.57 -4.55 -19.01
CA ILE A 31 -2.59 -3.52 -18.93
C ILE A 31 -1.84 -2.19 -18.99
N ASP A 32 -2.25 -1.32 -19.90
CA ASP A 32 -1.77 0.05 -19.91
C ASP A 32 -2.25 0.73 -18.62
N HIS A 33 -1.37 0.83 -17.64
CA HIS A 33 -1.67 1.44 -16.35
C HIS A 33 -2.02 2.93 -16.45
N MET A 34 -1.78 3.53 -17.62
CA MET A 34 -2.22 4.89 -17.94
C MET A 34 -3.68 4.93 -18.37
N LYS A 35 -4.31 3.77 -18.61
CA LYS A 35 -5.74 3.66 -18.85
C LYS A 35 -6.44 3.30 -17.56
N TYR A 36 -7.41 4.11 -17.22
CA TYR A 36 -8.33 3.79 -16.14
C TYR A 36 -9.08 2.51 -16.45
N LEU A 37 -9.39 1.75 -15.42
CA LEU A 37 -10.30 0.62 -15.56
C LEU A 37 -11.64 1.13 -16.09
N PRO A 38 -12.39 0.29 -16.84
CA PRO A 38 -13.77 0.63 -17.17
C PRO A 38 -14.52 1.07 -15.90
N ASP A 39 -15.35 2.07 -16.01
CA ASP A 39 -16.14 2.66 -14.93
C ASP A 39 -15.35 3.51 -13.91
N MET A 40 -14.05 3.71 -14.08
CA MET A 40 -13.28 4.65 -13.25
C MET A 40 -13.43 6.08 -13.78
N GLU A 41 -13.62 7.04 -12.85
CA GLU A 41 -13.59 8.46 -13.16
C GLU A 41 -12.23 8.86 -13.72
N GLN A 42 -12.24 9.60 -14.82
CA GLN A 42 -11.04 10.28 -15.34
C GLN A 42 -11.09 11.73 -14.91
N LEU A 43 -10.04 12.19 -14.24
CA LEU A 43 -9.85 13.61 -14.02
C LEU A 43 -9.30 14.22 -15.32
N GLU A 44 -10.21 14.61 -16.22
CA GLU A 44 -9.87 15.41 -17.38
C GLU A 44 -9.13 16.66 -16.87
N GLU A 45 -8.07 17.07 -17.52
CA GLU A 45 -7.23 18.22 -17.14
C GLU A 45 -6.30 18.02 -15.91
N SER A 46 -6.17 16.83 -15.36
CA SER A 46 -5.15 16.58 -14.32
C SER A 46 -3.77 16.45 -14.96
N ASP A 47 -2.84 17.33 -14.58
CA ASP A 47 -1.43 17.29 -14.99
C ASP A 47 -0.51 16.65 -13.93
N VAL A 48 -1.09 16.01 -12.92
CA VAL A 48 -0.34 15.43 -11.78
C VAL A 48 0.69 14.41 -12.25
N MET A 49 0.36 13.56 -13.21
CA MET A 49 1.29 12.58 -13.76
C MET A 49 2.46 13.26 -14.47
N ASP A 50 2.21 14.29 -15.27
CA ASP A 50 3.25 15.04 -15.97
C ASP A 50 4.16 15.78 -14.98
N GLN A 51 3.60 16.32 -13.90
CA GLN A 51 4.38 16.93 -12.82
C GLN A 51 5.26 15.89 -12.10
N VAL A 52 4.73 14.70 -11.79
CA VAL A 52 5.49 13.63 -11.15
C VAL A 52 6.63 13.14 -12.05
N ILE A 53 6.35 12.87 -13.32
CA ILE A 53 7.36 12.42 -14.29
C ILE A 53 8.44 13.51 -14.48
N SER A 54 8.02 14.77 -14.60
CA SER A 54 8.96 15.89 -14.73
C SER A 54 9.85 16.02 -13.50
N ALA A 55 9.30 15.91 -12.30
CA ALA A 55 10.07 15.96 -11.06
C ALA A 55 11.04 14.77 -10.93
N MET A 56 10.60 13.56 -11.30
CA MET A 56 11.46 12.36 -11.32
C MET A 56 12.65 12.55 -12.28
N ASN A 57 12.39 13.01 -13.49
CA ASN A 57 13.44 13.20 -14.50
C ASN A 57 14.40 14.35 -14.14
N ALA A 58 13.95 15.34 -13.39
CA ALA A 58 14.77 16.45 -12.93
C ALA A 58 15.60 16.13 -11.68
N TYR A 59 15.28 15.03 -10.99
CA TYR A 59 15.97 14.66 -9.77
C TYR A 59 17.35 14.06 -10.06
N ASP A 60 18.38 14.81 -9.69
CA ASP A 60 19.78 14.39 -9.73
C ASP A 60 20.28 14.25 -8.28
N TYR A 61 20.34 13.02 -7.78
CA TYR A 61 20.77 12.74 -6.40
C TYR A 61 22.28 12.93 -6.20
N ASP A 62 23.08 12.94 -7.26
CA ASP A 62 24.54 13.13 -7.20
C ASP A 62 24.94 14.61 -7.05
N LYS A 63 24.01 15.54 -7.32
CA LYS A 63 24.27 16.97 -7.17
C LYS A 63 24.42 17.45 -5.72
N TYR A 64 23.92 16.68 -4.75
CA TYR A 64 23.89 17.09 -3.35
C TYR A 64 25.20 16.77 -2.63
N THR A 65 25.51 17.63 -1.66
CA THR A 65 26.66 17.50 -0.77
C THR A 65 26.20 17.33 0.69
N GLU A 66 27.13 16.92 1.60
CA GLU A 66 26.83 16.89 3.04
C GLU A 66 26.42 18.27 3.57
N ALA A 67 26.93 19.36 3.00
CA ALA A 67 26.53 20.71 3.39
C ALA A 67 25.05 20.98 3.06
N ASP A 68 24.56 20.47 1.93
CA ASP A 68 23.14 20.59 1.56
C ASP A 68 22.25 19.78 2.51
N VAL A 69 22.67 18.57 2.88
CA VAL A 69 21.97 17.74 3.87
C VAL A 69 21.92 18.43 5.23
N ARG A 70 23.03 18.98 5.71
CA ARG A 70 23.07 19.73 6.99
C ARG A 70 22.18 20.97 6.95
N ARG A 71 22.16 21.70 5.82
CA ARG A 71 21.24 22.83 5.63
C ARG A 71 19.78 22.37 5.69
N ALA A 72 19.44 21.28 5.01
CA ALA A 72 18.09 20.71 5.02
C ALA A 72 17.67 20.28 6.44
N LEU A 73 18.59 19.70 7.23
CA LEU A 73 18.32 19.36 8.64
C LEU A 73 18.10 20.58 9.52
N ALA A 74 18.74 21.72 9.20
CA ALA A 74 18.64 22.94 9.98
C ALA A 74 17.34 23.73 9.69
N HIS A 75 16.61 23.42 8.62
CA HIS A 75 15.35 24.09 8.30
C HIS A 75 14.22 23.56 9.19
N ASP A 76 13.46 24.45 9.81
CA ASP A 76 12.24 24.11 10.57
C ASP A 76 11.11 23.64 9.64
N ASN A 77 10.96 24.35 8.51
CA ASN A 77 9.98 24.02 7.46
C ASN A 77 10.75 23.53 6.22
N ARG A 78 10.83 22.21 6.07
CA ARG A 78 11.54 21.61 4.96
C ARG A 78 10.77 21.71 3.66
N THR A 79 11.50 22.00 2.60
CA THR A 79 11.00 22.07 1.23
C THR A 79 11.16 20.72 0.52
N PRO A 80 10.53 20.50 -0.64
CA PRO A 80 10.82 19.34 -1.48
C PRO A 80 12.30 19.19 -1.84
N GLU A 81 13.03 20.31 -2.06
CA GLU A 81 14.47 20.31 -2.32
C GLU A 81 15.28 19.81 -1.11
N ASP A 82 14.90 20.23 0.10
CA ASP A 82 15.52 19.70 1.33
C ASP A 82 15.29 18.20 1.47
N PHE A 83 14.09 17.73 1.14
CA PHE A 83 13.77 16.31 1.17
C PHE A 83 14.59 15.52 0.15
N GLN A 84 14.78 16.06 -1.05
CA GLN A 84 15.64 15.44 -2.06
C GLN A 84 17.10 15.32 -1.58
N ALA A 85 17.63 16.35 -0.92
CA ALA A 85 18.97 16.30 -0.33
C ALA A 85 19.08 15.22 0.74
N LEU A 86 18.06 15.08 1.61
CA LEU A 86 18.01 14.07 2.66
C LEU A 86 17.90 12.63 2.11
N LEU A 87 17.40 12.46 0.89
CA LEU A 87 17.31 11.14 0.21
C LEU A 87 18.53 10.84 -0.66
N SER A 88 19.47 11.78 -0.81
CA SER A 88 20.64 11.60 -1.65
C SER A 88 21.71 10.74 -0.99
N PRO A 89 22.68 10.17 -1.76
CA PRO A 89 23.83 9.48 -1.21
C PRO A 89 24.66 10.31 -0.23
N ALA A 90 24.68 11.65 -0.38
CA ALA A 90 25.36 12.57 0.53
C ALA A 90 24.81 12.52 1.97
N ALA A 91 23.60 11.98 2.16
CA ALA A 91 22.99 11.82 3.46
C ALA A 91 23.53 10.60 4.26
N LEU A 92 24.16 9.63 3.60
CA LEU A 92 24.64 8.40 4.24
C LEU A 92 25.56 8.64 5.47
N PRO A 93 26.55 9.55 5.42
CA PRO A 93 27.39 9.82 6.60
C PRO A 93 26.63 10.49 7.75
N LEU A 94 25.44 11.04 7.49
CA LEU A 94 24.63 11.82 8.42
C LEU A 94 23.36 11.09 8.88
N LEU A 95 23.23 9.78 8.62
CA LEU A 95 22.03 9.01 8.95
C LEU A 95 21.65 9.10 10.42
N GLU A 96 22.62 9.13 11.34
CA GLU A 96 22.35 9.25 12.78
C GLU A 96 21.75 10.63 13.11
N GLU A 97 22.29 11.70 12.53
CA GLU A 97 21.76 13.06 12.71
C GLU A 97 20.32 13.17 12.15
N ILE A 98 20.07 12.55 10.99
CA ILE A 98 18.75 12.48 10.38
C ILE A 98 17.77 11.69 11.26
N ALA A 99 18.19 10.53 11.77
CA ALA A 99 17.37 9.70 12.65
C ALA A 99 17.01 10.44 13.96
N GLN A 100 17.95 11.16 14.54
CA GLN A 100 17.69 11.97 15.73
C GLN A 100 16.73 13.13 15.46
N ALA A 101 16.85 13.79 14.30
CA ALA A 101 15.92 14.83 13.88
C ALA A 101 14.51 14.25 13.67
N ALA A 102 14.39 13.12 12.97
CA ALA A 102 13.13 12.42 12.76
C ALA A 102 12.49 11.99 14.09
N GLN A 103 13.29 11.50 15.05
CA GLN A 103 12.78 11.14 16.37
C GLN A 103 12.20 12.35 17.12
N LYS A 104 12.84 13.53 17.02
CA LYS A 104 12.32 14.75 17.62
C LYS A 104 10.96 15.15 17.04
N GLU A 105 10.84 15.11 15.70
CA GLU A 105 9.57 15.39 15.02
C GLU A 105 8.50 14.37 15.38
N THR A 106 8.83 13.09 15.41
CA THR A 106 7.92 12.03 15.85
C THR A 106 7.39 12.28 17.26
N ARG A 107 8.27 12.59 18.20
CA ARG A 107 7.86 12.89 19.59
C ARG A 107 7.04 14.16 19.71
N LYS A 108 7.34 15.19 18.92
CA LYS A 108 6.61 16.45 18.88
C LYS A 108 5.16 16.27 18.41
N HIS A 109 4.95 15.41 17.40
CA HIS A 109 3.64 15.25 16.78
C HIS A 109 2.82 14.09 17.35
N PHE A 110 3.47 13.02 17.81
CA PHE A 110 2.81 11.79 18.25
C PHE A 110 3.09 11.42 19.72
N GLY A 111 4.01 12.13 20.37
CA GLY A 111 4.41 11.81 21.74
C GLY A 111 5.05 10.42 21.84
N ASN A 112 4.63 9.66 22.85
CA ASN A 112 5.04 8.26 23.07
C ASN A 112 3.94 7.26 22.67
N SER A 113 2.91 7.72 21.97
CA SER A 113 1.82 6.86 21.55
C SER A 113 2.25 6.00 20.37
N VAL A 114 1.83 4.73 20.40
CA VAL A 114 2.03 3.78 19.30
C VAL A 114 0.65 3.28 18.86
N TYR A 115 0.35 3.42 17.59
CA TYR A 115 -0.82 2.83 16.99
C TYR A 115 -0.61 1.34 16.80
N MET A 116 -1.59 0.55 17.26
CA MET A 116 -1.56 -0.90 17.10
C MET A 116 -2.83 -1.35 16.39
N PHE A 117 -2.64 -1.99 15.25
CA PHE A 117 -3.70 -2.59 14.46
C PHE A 117 -3.27 -3.98 13.96
N THR A 118 -4.20 -4.71 13.39
CA THR A 118 -3.90 -5.95 12.69
C THR A 118 -4.64 -6.02 11.36
N PRO A 119 -4.03 -6.60 10.32
CA PRO A 119 -4.72 -6.86 9.06
C PRO A 119 -5.66 -8.06 9.17
N ILE A 120 -6.75 -8.01 8.40
CA ILE A 120 -7.59 -9.16 8.08
C ILE A 120 -7.81 -9.26 6.57
N TYR A 121 -7.42 -10.38 5.96
CA TYR A 121 -7.71 -10.67 4.56
C TYR A 121 -9.07 -11.33 4.45
N ILE A 122 -10.07 -10.61 3.97
CA ILE A 122 -11.42 -11.15 3.79
C ILE A 122 -11.58 -11.91 2.46
N ALA A 123 -10.72 -11.63 1.47
CA ALA A 123 -10.62 -12.36 0.22
C ALA A 123 -9.21 -12.27 -0.36
N ASN A 124 -8.74 -13.34 -1.02
CA ASN A 124 -7.42 -13.39 -1.66
C ASN A 124 -7.47 -13.61 -3.18
N TYR A 125 -8.62 -13.38 -3.79
CA TYR A 125 -8.73 -13.34 -5.25
C TYR A 125 -8.08 -12.05 -5.75
N CYS A 126 -7.15 -12.17 -6.71
CA CYS A 126 -6.45 -11.04 -7.31
C CYS A 126 -6.29 -11.28 -8.81
N GLU A 127 -6.45 -10.26 -9.61
CA GLU A 127 -6.29 -10.29 -11.07
C GLU A 127 -4.91 -9.76 -11.50
N ASN A 128 -4.15 -9.21 -10.55
CA ASN A 128 -2.82 -8.68 -10.77
C ASN A 128 -1.74 -9.77 -10.72
N TYR A 129 -0.60 -9.45 -11.33
CA TYR A 129 0.54 -10.35 -11.48
C TYR A 129 1.83 -9.83 -10.83
N CYS A 130 1.70 -9.03 -9.76
CA CYS A 130 2.84 -8.51 -9.01
C CYS A 130 3.80 -9.65 -8.61
N ILE A 131 5.04 -9.59 -9.08
CA ILE A 131 6.00 -10.71 -8.96
C ILE A 131 6.36 -11.07 -7.52
N TYR A 132 6.23 -10.15 -6.59
CA TYR A 132 6.53 -10.32 -5.16
C TYR A 132 5.31 -10.75 -4.33
N CYS A 133 4.10 -10.71 -4.88
CA CYS A 133 2.88 -10.93 -4.12
C CYS A 133 2.40 -12.38 -4.18
N GLY A 134 2.16 -12.99 -3.01
CA GLY A 134 1.60 -14.33 -2.92
C GLY A 134 0.20 -14.47 -3.55
N PHE A 135 -0.55 -13.37 -3.68
CA PHE A 135 -1.87 -13.36 -4.32
C PHE A 135 -1.83 -13.17 -5.84
N ASN A 136 -0.65 -13.06 -6.44
CA ASN A 136 -0.48 -13.03 -7.88
C ASN A 136 -1.40 -14.02 -8.60
N CYS A 137 -2.08 -13.58 -9.67
CA CYS A 137 -3.08 -14.39 -10.38
C CYS A 137 -2.52 -15.69 -10.95
N HIS A 138 -1.22 -15.75 -11.26
CA HIS A 138 -0.53 -16.94 -11.77
C HIS A 138 -0.15 -17.94 -10.67
N ASN A 139 -0.16 -17.53 -9.40
CA ASN A 139 0.18 -18.41 -8.30
C ASN A 139 -0.93 -19.45 -8.04
N LYS A 140 -0.54 -20.72 -7.96
CA LYS A 140 -1.43 -21.84 -7.66
C LYS A 140 -1.66 -21.95 -6.15
N ILE A 141 -2.34 -20.98 -5.57
CA ILE A 141 -2.72 -20.97 -4.15
C ILE A 141 -4.21 -21.28 -3.97
N ARG A 142 -4.57 -21.70 -2.77
CA ARG A 142 -5.98 -21.80 -2.42
C ARG A 142 -6.61 -20.42 -2.36
N ARG A 143 -7.56 -20.18 -3.25
CA ARG A 143 -8.36 -18.94 -3.24
C ARG A 143 -9.54 -19.10 -2.29
N ALA A 144 -9.81 -18.05 -1.51
CA ALA A 144 -10.90 -18.01 -0.55
C ALA A 144 -11.51 -16.60 -0.49
N LYS A 145 -12.77 -16.57 -0.14
CA LYS A 145 -13.54 -15.36 0.17
C LYS A 145 -14.40 -15.70 1.38
N LEU A 146 -14.27 -14.95 2.45
CA LEU A 146 -15.05 -15.15 3.67
C LEU A 146 -16.49 -14.67 3.46
N ASN A 147 -17.44 -15.41 3.98
CA ASN A 147 -18.82 -14.93 4.07
C ASN A 147 -19.00 -14.04 5.33
N ALA A 148 -20.16 -13.41 5.47
CA ALA A 148 -20.44 -12.48 6.57
C ALA A 148 -20.28 -13.11 7.97
N GLU A 149 -20.68 -14.38 8.14
CA GLU A 149 -20.56 -15.10 9.41
C GLU A 149 -19.10 -15.41 9.74
N GLU A 150 -18.31 -15.79 8.75
CA GLU A 150 -16.87 -16.03 8.91
C GLU A 150 -16.14 -14.72 9.24
N ILE A 151 -16.47 -13.61 8.57
CA ILE A 151 -15.93 -12.27 8.86
C ILE A 151 -16.26 -11.86 10.30
N ASP A 152 -17.52 -12.00 10.72
CA ASP A 152 -17.96 -11.63 12.08
C ASP A 152 -17.20 -12.45 13.14
N LYS A 153 -17.04 -13.76 12.92
CA LYS A 153 -16.31 -14.66 13.80
C LYS A 153 -14.83 -14.30 13.94
N GLU A 154 -14.16 -14.01 12.83
CA GLU A 154 -12.74 -13.62 12.83
C GLU A 154 -12.57 -12.25 13.52
N MET A 155 -13.41 -11.28 13.21
CA MET A 155 -13.36 -9.97 13.85
C MET A 155 -13.65 -10.03 15.35
N ALA A 156 -14.59 -10.84 15.78
CA ALA A 156 -14.85 -11.09 17.18
C ALA A 156 -13.66 -11.74 17.91
N ALA A 157 -12.93 -12.63 17.22
CA ALA A 157 -11.72 -13.25 17.77
C ALA A 157 -10.58 -12.24 17.92
N ILE A 158 -10.38 -11.39 16.90
CA ILE A 158 -9.37 -10.32 16.91
C ILE A 158 -9.69 -9.31 18.03
N ALA A 159 -10.93 -8.88 18.16
CA ALA A 159 -11.34 -7.91 19.18
C ALA A 159 -11.02 -8.37 20.62
N LYS A 160 -11.01 -9.68 20.89
CA LYS A 160 -10.61 -10.23 22.20
C LYS A 160 -9.15 -9.95 22.57
N THR A 161 -8.31 -9.61 21.63
CA THR A 161 -6.92 -9.20 21.87
C THR A 161 -6.80 -7.81 22.46
N GLY A 162 -7.88 -7.01 22.45
CA GLY A 162 -7.92 -5.64 22.93
C GLY A 162 -7.54 -4.59 21.86
N LEU A 163 -7.22 -5.01 20.63
CA LEU A 163 -6.99 -4.09 19.51
C LEU A 163 -8.26 -3.31 19.19
N GLN A 164 -8.11 -2.01 18.93
CA GLN A 164 -9.21 -1.12 18.65
C GLN A 164 -9.30 -0.72 17.17
N GLU A 165 -8.33 -1.12 16.38
CA GLU A 165 -8.21 -0.84 14.96
C GLU A 165 -8.03 -2.13 14.18
N ILE A 166 -8.69 -2.20 13.02
CA ILE A 166 -8.59 -3.28 12.04
C ILE A 166 -8.28 -2.71 10.66
N LEU A 167 -7.38 -3.35 9.92
CA LEU A 167 -7.12 -3.07 8.51
C LEU A 167 -7.73 -4.20 7.67
N ILE A 168 -8.73 -3.89 6.88
CA ILE A 168 -9.41 -4.85 6.01
C ILE A 168 -8.72 -4.87 4.66
N LEU A 169 -8.27 -6.06 4.23
CA LEU A 169 -7.57 -6.25 2.97
C LEU A 169 -8.31 -7.23 2.05
N THR A 170 -8.17 -6.98 0.76
CA THR A 170 -8.54 -7.95 -0.27
C THR A 170 -7.44 -8.03 -1.32
N GLY A 171 -7.42 -9.12 -2.09
CA GLY A 171 -6.79 -9.04 -3.40
C GLY A 171 -7.60 -8.13 -4.33
N GLU A 172 -6.99 -7.69 -5.41
CA GLU A 172 -7.64 -6.81 -6.39
C GLU A 172 -8.46 -7.64 -7.38
N SER A 173 -9.74 -7.76 -7.11
CA SER A 173 -10.74 -8.38 -7.99
C SER A 173 -12.12 -7.80 -7.71
N ARG A 174 -12.56 -6.86 -8.54
CA ARG A 174 -13.89 -6.26 -8.43
C ARG A 174 -15.01 -7.30 -8.56
N ALA A 175 -14.79 -8.34 -9.36
CA ALA A 175 -15.77 -9.42 -9.55
C ALA A 175 -15.94 -10.31 -8.29
N LYS A 176 -14.91 -10.43 -7.45
CA LYS A 176 -14.92 -11.28 -6.26
C LYS A 176 -15.08 -10.50 -4.97
N SER A 177 -14.56 -9.29 -4.92
CA SER A 177 -14.55 -8.43 -3.74
C SER A 177 -15.09 -7.05 -4.14
N ASP A 178 -16.37 -7.02 -4.53
CA ASP A 178 -17.03 -5.77 -4.93
C ASP A 178 -17.21 -4.81 -3.75
N VAL A 179 -17.54 -3.56 -4.04
CA VAL A 179 -17.70 -2.49 -3.06
C VAL A 179 -18.76 -2.83 -2.01
N LYS A 180 -19.83 -3.53 -2.39
CA LYS A 180 -20.89 -3.95 -1.46
C LYS A 180 -20.37 -4.97 -0.45
N TYR A 181 -19.58 -5.94 -0.91
CA TYR A 181 -18.96 -6.93 -0.05
C TYR A 181 -17.99 -6.29 0.95
N ILE A 182 -17.16 -5.35 0.49
CA ILE A 182 -16.24 -4.61 1.37
C ILE A 182 -17.04 -3.76 2.37
N GLY A 183 -18.09 -3.09 1.92
CA GLY A 183 -18.98 -2.30 2.78
C GLY A 183 -19.66 -3.14 3.87
N GLU A 184 -20.14 -4.35 3.55
CA GLU A 184 -20.69 -5.26 4.56
C GLU A 184 -19.62 -5.69 5.58
N ALA A 185 -18.38 -5.93 5.16
CA ALA A 185 -17.28 -6.20 6.08
C ALA A 185 -17.00 -4.99 7.01
N CYS A 186 -17.07 -3.76 6.50
CA CYS A 186 -16.96 -2.55 7.32
C CYS A 186 -18.07 -2.46 8.39
N LYS A 187 -19.32 -2.72 8.01
CA LYS A 187 -20.45 -2.73 8.95
C LYS A 187 -20.28 -3.78 10.04
N ILE A 188 -19.75 -4.95 9.70
CA ILE A 188 -19.44 -5.99 10.67
C ILE A 188 -18.32 -5.53 11.59
N ALA A 189 -17.22 -5.00 11.03
CA ALA A 189 -16.07 -4.51 11.77
C ALA A 189 -16.46 -3.42 12.79
N ARG A 190 -17.40 -2.53 12.44
CA ARG A 190 -17.86 -1.43 13.30
C ARG A 190 -18.50 -1.91 14.61
N LYS A 191 -18.93 -3.16 14.69
CA LYS A 191 -19.41 -3.76 15.95
C LYS A 191 -18.29 -3.95 16.99
N TYR A 192 -17.05 -4.05 16.52
CA TYR A 192 -15.89 -4.48 17.31
C TYR A 192 -14.79 -3.44 17.43
N PHE A 193 -14.59 -2.62 16.38
CA PHE A 193 -13.45 -1.73 16.27
C PHE A 193 -13.88 -0.27 16.18
N LYS A 194 -13.04 0.61 16.74
CA LYS A 194 -13.25 2.06 16.70
C LYS A 194 -12.73 2.66 15.39
N VAL A 195 -11.67 2.09 14.85
CA VAL A 195 -11.03 2.55 13.62
C VAL A 195 -10.97 1.39 12.62
N ILE A 196 -11.42 1.66 11.39
CA ILE A 196 -11.46 0.71 10.30
C ILE A 196 -10.71 1.30 9.11
N GLY A 197 -9.55 0.73 8.82
CA GLY A 197 -8.79 1.01 7.63
C GLY A 197 -9.10 0.02 6.50
N LEU A 198 -8.93 0.47 5.28
CA LEU A 198 -9.05 -0.34 4.08
C LEU A 198 -7.74 -0.34 3.31
N GLU A 199 -7.32 -1.51 2.85
CA GLU A 199 -6.24 -1.68 1.90
C GLU A 199 -6.74 -2.54 0.76
N VAL A 200 -7.32 -1.87 -0.22
CA VAL A 200 -8.07 -2.45 -1.31
C VAL A 200 -7.71 -1.74 -2.62
N TYR A 201 -8.20 -2.26 -3.74
CA TYR A 201 -7.97 -1.64 -5.04
C TYR A 201 -8.54 -0.20 -5.13
N PRO A 202 -7.99 0.65 -6.01
CA PRO A 202 -8.50 2.01 -6.23
C PRO A 202 -9.97 2.02 -6.66
N MET A 203 -10.71 2.99 -6.17
CA MET A 203 -12.16 3.14 -6.41
C MET A 203 -12.50 4.58 -6.78
N ASN A 204 -13.70 4.78 -7.29
CA ASN A 204 -14.24 6.10 -7.55
C ASN A 204 -14.65 6.80 -6.24
N SER A 205 -14.81 8.10 -6.30
CA SER A 205 -15.14 8.94 -5.13
C SER A 205 -16.46 8.57 -4.47
N ASP A 206 -17.47 8.22 -5.25
CA ASP A 206 -18.78 7.76 -4.78
C ASP A 206 -18.71 6.39 -4.09
N GLU A 207 -17.85 5.49 -4.58
CA GLU A 207 -17.59 4.19 -3.96
C GLU A 207 -16.90 4.37 -2.60
N TYR A 208 -15.91 5.26 -2.50
CA TYR A 208 -15.29 5.60 -1.21
C TYR A 208 -16.27 6.26 -0.25
N ALA A 209 -17.14 7.14 -0.72
CA ALA A 209 -18.19 7.74 0.08
C ALA A 209 -19.13 6.66 0.66
N HIS A 210 -19.55 5.69 -0.16
CA HIS A 210 -20.33 4.55 0.28
C HIS A 210 -19.60 3.71 1.34
N LEU A 211 -18.30 3.44 1.18
CA LEU A 211 -17.52 2.69 2.16
C LEU A 211 -17.37 3.46 3.48
N HIS A 212 -17.24 4.78 3.41
CA HIS A 212 -17.26 5.64 4.60
C HIS A 212 -18.60 5.56 5.35
N GLU A 213 -19.72 5.61 4.63
CA GLU A 213 -21.05 5.40 5.21
C GLU A 213 -21.20 4.00 5.84
N CYS A 214 -20.52 3.00 5.29
CA CYS A 214 -20.47 1.65 5.87
C CYS A 214 -19.55 1.55 7.10
N GLY A 215 -18.77 2.59 7.39
CA GLY A 215 -17.92 2.66 8.57
C GLY A 215 -16.42 2.65 8.33
N ALA A 216 -15.93 2.75 7.11
CA ALA A 216 -14.50 2.94 6.86
C ALA A 216 -14.04 4.34 7.28
N ASP A 217 -12.90 4.42 7.97
CA ASP A 217 -12.33 5.69 8.43
C ASP A 217 -11.23 6.20 7.49
N TYR A 218 -10.47 5.29 6.88
CA TYR A 218 -9.41 5.64 5.94
C TYR A 218 -9.15 4.52 4.94
N VAL A 219 -8.46 4.86 3.86
CA VAL A 219 -7.99 3.92 2.84
C VAL A 219 -6.50 4.10 2.62
N THR A 220 -5.81 3.00 2.36
CA THR A 220 -4.42 2.96 1.93
C THR A 220 -4.36 2.32 0.55
N VAL A 221 -3.73 3.02 -0.39
CA VAL A 221 -3.44 2.51 -1.73
C VAL A 221 -1.93 2.53 -1.89
N PHE A 222 -1.32 1.36 -2.07
CA PHE A 222 0.13 1.24 -2.17
C PHE A 222 0.65 1.62 -3.54
N GLN A 223 1.81 2.28 -3.51
CA GLN A 223 2.69 2.48 -4.63
C GLN A 223 4.08 1.96 -4.22
N GLU A 224 4.46 0.81 -4.72
CA GLU A 224 5.70 0.13 -4.31
C GLU A 224 6.95 0.89 -4.75
N THR A 225 6.91 1.46 -5.94
CA THR A 225 7.97 2.32 -6.47
C THR A 225 7.42 3.25 -7.54
N TYR A 226 8.01 4.44 -7.64
CA TYR A 226 7.76 5.37 -8.76
C TYR A 226 8.79 5.21 -9.89
N ASN A 227 9.71 4.26 -9.78
CA ASN A 227 10.70 3.98 -10.80
C ASN A 227 10.09 3.02 -11.84
N SER A 228 9.85 3.54 -13.05
CA SER A 228 9.21 2.79 -14.13
C SER A 228 9.99 1.55 -14.54
N ASP A 229 11.33 1.64 -14.58
CA ASP A 229 12.20 0.51 -14.98
C ASP A 229 12.15 -0.66 -13.99
N LYS A 230 11.84 -0.35 -12.71
CA LYS A 230 11.68 -1.38 -11.67
C LYS A 230 10.28 -1.95 -11.60
N TYR A 231 9.33 -1.29 -12.25
CA TYR A 231 7.96 -1.80 -12.38
C TYR A 231 7.83 -2.78 -13.56
N GLU A 232 8.76 -2.76 -14.51
CA GLU A 232 8.88 -3.69 -15.63
C GLU A 232 9.60 -4.96 -15.23
#